data_365eebc9c6efb8b5e364beeb4e064654
#
_entry.id   365eebc9c6efb8b5e364beeb4e064654
#
_cell.length_a   1.000
_cell.length_b   1.000
_cell.length_c   1.000
_cell.angle_alpha   90.00
_cell.angle_beta   90.00
_cell.angle_gamma   90.00
#
_symmetry.space_group_name_H-M   'P 1'
#
loop_
_entity.id
_entity.type
_entity.pdbx_description
1 polymer ?
#
loop_
_entity_poly.entity_id
_entity_poly.type
_entity_poly.pdbx_seq_one_letter_code
_entity_poly.pdbx_strand_id
1 'polypeptide(L)'
;MNKKTKIIIGAATWAIILAIAASALIASCSQDNSVSEDASDNGMLLNDDLVAIKESDGNITIKNTETGEVTAEKIKFDWTSSSPNDSLGVFCSKGKRGYYNSYTGKIVVEAQYRRAWIFSEGLAAVQKNGHIGFINRKGETVIPFRFPYHGNPLSEFVFKDGLCVVADTTGKCGVINRKGEWLIKPLYDDISTYEDHAIVSKAGTRMQVSYDGRVLNSFVLDDIEALTYSEQERFENREGEIEYISKTIKTGLFAYRVGGRWGLMDSNCNRLTEPLYSKIVAVDKNMFRATLLDRYSEVILNSRGTVMR
;
A
#
# COMPACT_ATOMS: atom_id res chain seq x y z
N MET A 1 6.95 -34.66 23.29
CA MET A 1 6.75 -33.21 23.45
C MET A 1 7.37 -32.54 22.22
N ASN A 2 6.55 -32.32 21.20
CA ASN A 2 7.00 -31.66 19.96
C ASN A 2 6.78 -30.15 20.10
N LYS A 3 7.86 -29.37 20.16
CA LYS A 3 7.81 -27.91 20.10
C LYS A 3 7.41 -27.51 18.67
N LYS A 4 6.20 -26.99 18.50
CA LYS A 4 5.78 -26.34 17.25
C LYS A 4 6.49 -25.00 17.15
N THR A 5 7.33 -24.81 16.15
CA THR A 5 7.95 -23.52 15.83
C THR A 5 6.87 -22.63 15.20
N LYS A 6 6.37 -21.66 15.97
CA LYS A 6 5.51 -20.60 15.43
C LYS A 6 6.41 -19.61 14.67
N ILE A 7 6.23 -19.46 13.38
CA ILE A 7 6.85 -18.37 12.62
C ILE A 7 5.99 -17.11 12.85
N ILE A 8 6.47 -16.21 13.70
CA ILE A 8 5.86 -14.89 13.89
C ILE A 8 6.48 -13.96 12.85
N ILE A 9 5.69 -13.57 11.87
CA ILE A 9 6.06 -12.53 10.90
C ILE A 9 5.76 -11.18 11.56
N GLY A 10 6.79 -10.41 11.91
CA GLY A 10 6.67 -9.12 12.59
C GLY A 10 6.04 -8.03 11.68
N ALA A 11 5.43 -7.02 12.31
CA ALA A 11 4.69 -5.94 11.64
C ALA A 11 5.46 -5.16 10.56
N ALA A 12 6.79 -5.18 10.57
CA ALA A 12 7.63 -4.51 9.56
C ALA A 12 7.69 -5.26 8.22
N THR A 13 7.50 -6.59 8.22
CA THR A 13 7.39 -7.40 7.00
C THR A 13 6.07 -7.14 6.27
N TRP A 14 5.07 -6.60 6.97
CA TRP A 14 3.75 -6.31 6.40
C TRP A 14 3.76 -5.15 5.39
N ALA A 15 4.63 -4.15 5.55
CA ALA A 15 4.72 -3.04 4.58
C ALA A 15 5.31 -3.49 3.23
N ILE A 16 6.22 -4.47 3.24
CA ILE A 16 6.79 -5.05 2.03
C ILE A 16 5.85 -6.11 1.45
N ILE A 17 5.16 -6.88 2.29
CA ILE A 17 4.15 -7.85 1.87
C ILE A 17 2.91 -7.14 1.32
N LEU A 18 2.53 -5.93 1.80
CA LEU A 18 1.47 -5.11 1.23
C LEU A 18 1.78 -4.66 -0.21
N ALA A 19 3.03 -4.31 -0.52
CA ALA A 19 3.43 -3.98 -1.90
C ALA A 19 3.46 -5.22 -2.80
N ILE A 20 3.82 -6.38 -2.27
CA ILE A 20 3.85 -7.66 -3.00
C ILE A 20 2.45 -8.30 -3.06
N ALA A 21 1.65 -8.20 -2.00
CA ALA A 21 0.29 -8.72 -1.98
C ALA A 21 -0.68 -7.89 -2.83
N ALA A 22 -0.49 -6.55 -2.93
CA ALA A 22 -1.27 -5.73 -3.86
C ALA A 22 -1.00 -6.11 -5.32
N SER A 23 0.23 -6.44 -5.68
CA SER A 23 0.56 -6.93 -7.02
C SER A 23 0.15 -8.39 -7.27
N ALA A 24 0.10 -9.24 -6.24
CA ALA A 24 -0.35 -10.63 -6.36
C ALA A 24 -1.89 -10.78 -6.34
N LEU A 25 -2.62 -9.86 -5.71
CA LEU A 25 -4.09 -9.83 -5.70
C LEU A 25 -4.72 -9.43 -7.04
N ILE A 26 -3.92 -8.91 -7.98
CA ILE A 26 -4.34 -8.57 -9.36
C ILE A 26 -4.23 -9.78 -10.29
N ALA A 27 -3.43 -10.78 -9.96
CA ALA A 27 -3.23 -11.95 -10.79
C ALA A 27 -4.38 -12.95 -10.65
N SER A 28 -5.19 -12.95 -11.66
CA SER A 28 -5.98 -14.06 -12.21
C SER A 28 -6.87 -14.88 -11.25
N CYS A 29 -8.16 -14.75 -11.43
CA CYS A 29 -9.12 -15.84 -11.36
C CYS A 29 -8.93 -16.77 -12.60
N SER A 30 -7.71 -17.06 -12.99
CA SER A 30 -7.34 -18.05 -13.99
C SER A 30 -6.48 -19.09 -13.29
N GLN A 31 -7.03 -20.29 -13.22
CA GLN A 31 -6.39 -21.56 -12.92
C GLN A 31 -4.86 -21.51 -12.83
N ASP A 32 -4.34 -21.62 -11.61
CA ASP A 32 -3.11 -22.33 -11.37
C ASP A 32 -3.18 -22.97 -9.99
N ASN A 33 -3.46 -24.27 -10.02
CA ASN A 33 -3.28 -25.20 -8.93
C ASN A 33 -1.76 -25.49 -8.80
N SER A 34 -1.07 -24.71 -8.00
CA SER A 34 0.20 -25.14 -7.42
C SER A 34 0.25 -24.71 -5.96
N VAL A 35 -0.53 -25.40 -5.14
CA VAL A 35 -0.31 -25.47 -3.71
C VAL A 35 0.77 -26.54 -3.51
N SER A 36 1.93 -26.14 -2.97
CA SER A 36 2.95 -27.06 -2.50
C SER A 36 2.34 -28.02 -1.47
N GLU A 37 2.41 -29.31 -1.76
CA GLU A 37 1.89 -30.42 -0.96
C GLU A 37 2.73 -30.72 0.31
N ASP A 38 3.08 -29.74 1.13
CA ASP A 38 3.80 -30.01 2.39
C ASP A 38 3.32 -29.10 3.54
N ALA A 39 2.02 -29.03 3.76
CA ALA A 39 1.49 -28.55 5.02
C ALA A 39 0.33 -29.45 5.45
N SER A 40 0.52 -30.23 6.49
CA SER A 40 -0.49 -31.06 7.15
C SER A 40 -1.60 -30.25 7.88
N ASP A 41 -1.83 -29.00 7.47
CA ASP A 41 -2.96 -28.18 7.86
C ASP A 41 -3.37 -27.28 6.68
N ASN A 42 -4.42 -27.66 5.96
CA ASN A 42 -5.04 -26.92 4.84
C ASN A 42 -5.68 -25.60 5.28
N GLY A 43 -5.04 -24.83 6.17
CA GLY A 43 -5.61 -23.65 6.79
C GLY A 43 -4.93 -22.35 6.36
N MET A 44 -5.71 -21.35 5.92
CA MET A 44 -5.26 -19.99 5.69
C MET A 44 -5.55 -19.13 6.93
N LEU A 45 -4.51 -18.52 7.51
CA LEU A 45 -4.67 -17.57 8.61
C LEU A 45 -5.46 -16.35 8.13
N LEU A 46 -6.56 -16.03 8.79
CA LEU A 46 -7.39 -14.85 8.52
C LEU A 46 -6.94 -13.66 9.37
N ASN A 47 -6.52 -13.94 10.60
CA ASN A 47 -5.93 -13.01 11.57
C ASN A 47 -5.19 -13.81 12.65
N ASP A 48 -4.69 -13.15 13.71
CA ASP A 48 -3.92 -13.80 14.78
C ASP A 48 -4.69 -14.93 15.48
N ASP A 49 -6.01 -14.84 15.53
CA ASP A 49 -6.88 -15.75 16.30
C ASP A 49 -7.67 -16.73 15.42
N LEU A 50 -7.72 -16.55 14.10
CA LEU A 50 -8.61 -17.29 13.23
C LEU A 50 -7.92 -17.90 12.01
N VAL A 51 -8.27 -19.15 11.71
CA VAL A 51 -7.84 -19.87 10.52
C VAL A 51 -9.03 -20.35 9.70
N ALA A 52 -8.97 -20.17 8.37
CA ALA A 52 -9.91 -20.74 7.42
C ALA A 52 -9.35 -22.07 6.90
N ILE A 53 -10.07 -23.17 7.12
CA ILE A 53 -9.69 -24.53 6.71
C ILE A 53 -10.60 -24.95 5.56
N LYS A 54 -10.01 -25.37 4.44
CA LYS A 54 -10.76 -25.94 3.33
C LYS A 54 -10.98 -27.43 3.59
N GLU A 55 -12.23 -27.80 3.72
CA GLU A 55 -12.66 -29.19 3.95
C GLU A 55 -12.66 -30.00 2.63
N SER A 56 -12.65 -31.32 2.75
CA SER A 56 -12.62 -32.22 1.58
C SER A 56 -13.84 -32.09 0.64
N ASP A 57 -14.96 -31.57 1.14
CA ASP A 57 -16.17 -31.29 0.36
C ASP A 57 -16.14 -29.91 -0.35
N GLY A 58 -15.02 -29.18 -0.24
CA GLY A 58 -14.81 -27.87 -0.79
C GLY A 58 -15.44 -26.72 -0.01
N ASN A 59 -16.06 -27.01 1.14
CA ASN A 59 -16.51 -26.00 2.08
C ASN A 59 -15.31 -25.45 2.89
N ILE A 60 -15.50 -24.27 3.48
CA ILE A 60 -14.53 -23.64 4.39
C ILE A 60 -15.13 -23.60 5.79
N THR A 61 -14.32 -24.00 6.76
CA THR A 61 -14.59 -23.87 8.19
C THR A 61 -13.64 -22.84 8.78
N ILE A 62 -14.16 -21.87 9.54
CA ILE A 62 -13.34 -20.90 10.28
C ILE A 62 -13.25 -21.33 11.73
N LYS A 63 -12.01 -21.49 12.23
CA LYS A 63 -11.72 -21.91 13.62
C LYS A 63 -10.83 -20.90 14.32
N ASN A 64 -11.04 -20.76 15.62
CA ASN A 64 -10.08 -20.09 16.47
C ASN A 64 -8.81 -20.93 16.61
N THR A 65 -7.63 -20.34 16.44
CA THR A 65 -6.35 -21.05 16.44
C THR A 65 -5.92 -21.55 17.81
N GLU A 66 -6.36 -20.87 18.90
CA GLU A 66 -6.00 -21.22 20.28
C GLU A 66 -7.00 -22.20 20.89
N THR A 67 -8.30 -21.91 20.74
CA THR A 67 -9.36 -22.71 21.39
C THR A 67 -9.87 -23.86 20.53
N GLY A 68 -9.63 -23.81 19.21
CA GLY A 68 -10.21 -24.76 18.26
C GLY A 68 -11.71 -24.55 18.02
N GLU A 69 -12.33 -23.52 18.61
CA GLU A 69 -13.74 -23.21 18.44
C GLU A 69 -14.08 -22.89 16.99
N VAL A 70 -15.13 -23.50 16.44
CA VAL A 70 -15.64 -23.21 15.11
C VAL A 70 -16.52 -21.96 15.16
N THR A 71 -16.05 -20.88 14.52
CA THR A 71 -16.79 -19.62 14.46
C THR A 71 -17.72 -19.54 13.24
N ALA A 72 -17.42 -20.26 12.17
CA ALA A 72 -18.26 -20.40 10.99
C ALA A 72 -17.95 -21.71 10.24
N GLU A 73 -18.96 -22.30 9.61
CA GLU A 73 -18.83 -23.55 8.85
C GLU A 73 -19.66 -23.51 7.56
N LYS A 74 -19.36 -24.44 6.64
CA LYS A 74 -20.11 -24.63 5.38
C LYS A 74 -20.10 -23.41 4.45
N ILE A 75 -19.04 -22.60 4.53
CA ILE A 75 -18.84 -21.46 3.64
C ILE A 75 -18.28 -21.98 2.30
N LYS A 76 -18.86 -21.54 1.17
CA LYS A 76 -18.40 -21.93 -0.16
C LYS A 76 -17.68 -20.77 -0.82
N PHE A 77 -16.36 -20.77 -0.71
CA PHE A 77 -15.50 -19.80 -1.38
C PHE A 77 -14.49 -20.51 -2.30
N ASP A 78 -14.19 -19.94 -3.46
CA ASP A 78 -13.07 -20.40 -4.28
C ASP A 78 -11.75 -20.10 -3.56
N TRP A 79 -11.67 -18.91 -2.94
CA TRP A 79 -10.59 -18.47 -2.05
C TRP A 79 -11.07 -17.32 -1.17
N THR A 80 -10.30 -17.01 -0.12
CA THR A 80 -10.55 -15.88 0.80
C THR A 80 -9.27 -15.11 1.05
N SER A 81 -9.39 -13.83 1.38
CA SER A 81 -8.30 -13.03 1.93
C SER A 81 -8.82 -12.14 3.05
N SER A 82 -7.98 -11.92 4.06
CA SER A 82 -8.26 -10.97 5.14
C SER A 82 -7.76 -9.58 4.78
N SER A 83 -8.40 -8.57 5.37
CA SER A 83 -7.87 -7.21 5.37
C SER A 83 -7.14 -6.97 6.69
N PRO A 84 -5.87 -6.53 6.68
CA PRO A 84 -5.11 -6.35 7.93
C PRO A 84 -5.74 -5.36 8.91
N ASN A 85 -6.50 -4.38 8.38
CA ASN A 85 -7.05 -3.27 9.16
C ASN A 85 -8.59 -3.24 9.15
N ASP A 86 -9.24 -4.31 8.69
CA ASP A 86 -10.69 -4.37 8.62
C ASP A 86 -11.20 -5.80 8.85
N SER A 87 -12.38 -5.91 9.45
CA SER A 87 -13.05 -7.20 9.66
C SER A 87 -13.70 -7.79 8.40
N LEU A 88 -13.68 -7.07 7.27
CA LEU A 88 -14.22 -7.54 6.00
C LEU A 88 -13.11 -8.01 5.08
N GLY A 89 -13.08 -9.31 4.82
CA GLY A 89 -12.21 -9.95 3.85
C GLY A 89 -12.89 -10.03 2.47
N VAL A 90 -12.07 -10.05 1.42
CA VAL A 90 -12.53 -10.34 0.06
C VAL A 90 -12.64 -11.85 -0.11
N PHE A 91 -13.70 -12.33 -0.72
CA PHE A 91 -13.80 -13.72 -1.18
C PHE A 91 -14.11 -13.79 -2.67
N CYS A 92 -13.79 -14.91 -3.29
CA CYS A 92 -14.13 -15.20 -4.67
C CYS A 92 -15.06 -16.42 -4.73
N SER A 93 -16.16 -16.31 -5.44
CA SER A 93 -17.07 -17.41 -5.73
C SER A 93 -17.52 -17.34 -7.18
N LYS A 94 -17.39 -18.45 -7.92
CA LYS A 94 -17.74 -18.56 -9.35
C LYS A 94 -17.15 -17.42 -10.20
N GLY A 95 -15.87 -17.07 -9.94
CA GLY A 95 -15.15 -16.02 -10.65
C GLY A 95 -15.61 -14.58 -10.35
N LYS A 96 -16.48 -14.40 -9.36
CA LYS A 96 -16.92 -13.08 -8.87
C LYS A 96 -16.43 -12.88 -7.46
N ARG A 97 -16.26 -11.61 -7.06
CA ARG A 97 -15.77 -11.21 -5.75
C ARG A 97 -16.87 -10.54 -4.93
N GLY A 98 -16.84 -10.80 -3.63
CA GLY A 98 -17.72 -10.22 -2.63
C GLY A 98 -16.94 -10.01 -1.33
N TYR A 99 -17.64 -9.70 -0.24
CA TYR A 99 -17.03 -9.48 1.06
C TYR A 99 -17.73 -10.29 2.13
N TYR A 100 -16.96 -10.82 3.04
CA TYR A 100 -17.41 -11.57 4.21
C TYR A 100 -16.77 -11.01 5.47
N ASN A 101 -17.41 -11.23 6.60
CA ASN A 101 -16.83 -10.91 7.89
C ASN A 101 -15.85 -12.01 8.28
N SER A 102 -14.56 -11.69 8.44
CA SER A 102 -13.50 -12.65 8.74
C SER A 102 -13.60 -13.29 10.12
N TYR A 103 -14.35 -12.67 11.06
CA TYR A 103 -14.59 -13.24 12.39
C TYR A 103 -15.79 -14.19 12.45
N THR A 104 -16.80 -13.95 11.63
CA THR A 104 -18.06 -14.72 11.69
C THR A 104 -18.29 -15.59 10.46
N GLY A 105 -17.50 -15.43 9.41
CA GLY A 105 -17.70 -16.08 8.10
C GLY A 105 -18.94 -15.60 7.34
N LYS A 106 -19.75 -14.71 7.90
CA LYS A 106 -21.00 -14.26 7.26
C LYS A 106 -20.70 -13.43 6.03
N ILE A 107 -21.38 -13.74 4.93
CA ILE A 107 -21.37 -12.91 3.72
C ILE A 107 -22.06 -11.58 4.02
N VAL A 108 -21.35 -10.48 3.77
CA VAL A 108 -21.84 -9.12 3.94
C VAL A 108 -22.22 -8.52 2.59
N VAL A 109 -21.41 -8.80 1.56
CA VAL A 109 -21.67 -8.37 0.18
C VAL A 109 -21.51 -9.59 -0.72
N GLU A 110 -22.58 -9.95 -1.43
CA GLU A 110 -22.60 -11.10 -2.33
C GLU A 110 -21.55 -11.00 -3.45
N ALA A 111 -21.06 -12.16 -3.92
CA ALA A 111 -20.06 -12.25 -4.97
C ALA A 111 -20.65 -11.80 -6.33
N GLN A 112 -20.51 -10.54 -6.67
CA GLN A 112 -21.07 -9.94 -7.88
C GLN A 112 -20.06 -9.12 -8.70
N TYR A 113 -18.92 -8.74 -8.13
CA TYR A 113 -17.94 -7.86 -8.75
C TYR A 113 -16.88 -8.66 -9.51
N ARG A 114 -16.41 -8.12 -10.64
CA ARG A 114 -15.30 -8.71 -11.38
C ARG A 114 -13.97 -8.59 -10.60
N ARG A 115 -13.78 -7.47 -9.90
CA ARG A 115 -12.64 -7.19 -9.01
C ARG A 115 -13.15 -6.54 -7.75
N ALA A 116 -12.44 -6.74 -6.66
CA ALA A 116 -12.70 -6.09 -5.39
C ALA A 116 -11.36 -5.88 -4.67
N TRP A 117 -11.21 -4.74 -4.03
CA TRP A 117 -10.05 -4.36 -3.25
C TRP A 117 -10.39 -4.42 -1.76
N ILE A 118 -9.37 -4.39 -0.91
CA ILE A 118 -9.55 -4.35 0.55
C ILE A 118 -10.29 -3.07 0.96
N PHE A 119 -11.02 -3.16 2.07
CA PHE A 119 -11.56 -1.96 2.72
C PHE A 119 -10.43 -1.13 3.30
N SER A 120 -10.48 0.17 3.08
CA SER A 120 -9.65 1.17 3.73
C SER A 120 -10.49 2.40 4.00
N GLU A 121 -10.38 2.95 5.20
CA GLU A 121 -11.12 4.15 5.63
C GLU A 121 -12.64 4.06 5.40
N GLY A 122 -13.19 2.82 5.52
CA GLY A 122 -14.60 2.53 5.37
C GLY A 122 -15.11 2.42 3.94
N LEU A 123 -14.24 2.49 2.93
CA LEU A 123 -14.55 2.33 1.51
C LEU A 123 -13.72 1.22 0.89
N ALA A 124 -14.30 0.53 -0.09
CA ALA A 124 -13.60 -0.44 -0.92
C ALA A 124 -13.92 -0.19 -2.39
N ALA A 125 -12.90 -0.21 -3.22
CA ALA A 125 -13.08 -0.18 -4.66
C ALA A 125 -13.61 -1.52 -5.16
N VAL A 126 -14.53 -1.47 -6.11
CA VAL A 126 -15.09 -2.66 -6.78
C VAL A 126 -15.27 -2.39 -8.26
N GLN A 127 -15.10 -3.41 -9.10
CA GLN A 127 -15.28 -3.31 -10.53
C GLN A 127 -16.61 -3.94 -10.97
N LYS A 128 -17.41 -3.16 -11.67
CA LYS A 128 -18.66 -3.60 -12.33
C LYS A 128 -18.74 -2.98 -13.72
N ASN A 129 -19.10 -3.78 -14.73
CA ASN A 129 -19.25 -3.33 -16.12
C ASN A 129 -18.03 -2.57 -16.67
N GLY A 130 -16.82 -3.03 -16.32
CA GLY A 130 -15.57 -2.42 -16.77
C GLY A 130 -15.10 -1.19 -15.98
N HIS A 131 -15.94 -0.62 -15.13
CA HIS A 131 -15.63 0.58 -14.36
C HIS A 131 -15.45 0.29 -12.87
N ILE A 132 -14.63 1.11 -12.23
CA ILE A 132 -14.42 1.12 -10.79
C ILE A 132 -15.38 2.12 -10.15
N GLY A 133 -16.03 1.70 -9.08
CA GLY A 133 -16.76 2.51 -8.13
C GLY A 133 -16.35 2.13 -6.71
N PHE A 134 -16.85 2.83 -5.71
CA PHE A 134 -16.53 2.54 -4.31
C PHE A 134 -17.80 2.29 -3.52
N ILE A 135 -17.74 1.28 -2.68
CA ILE A 135 -18.83 0.88 -1.78
C ILE A 135 -18.44 1.08 -0.32
N ASN A 136 -19.44 1.26 0.52
CA ASN A 136 -19.27 1.21 1.97
C ASN A 136 -19.33 -0.24 2.50
N ARG A 137 -19.14 -0.41 3.81
CA ARG A 137 -19.14 -1.72 4.49
C ARG A 137 -20.48 -2.48 4.40
N LYS A 138 -21.59 -1.82 4.00
CA LYS A 138 -22.88 -2.46 3.75
C LYS A 138 -23.06 -2.90 2.29
N GLY A 139 -22.10 -2.60 1.41
CA GLY A 139 -22.19 -2.86 -0.02
C GLY A 139 -22.93 -1.76 -0.81
N GLU A 140 -23.29 -0.64 -0.17
CA GLU A 140 -23.95 0.48 -0.82
C GLU A 140 -22.92 1.31 -1.60
N THR A 141 -23.26 1.71 -2.83
CA THR A 141 -22.39 2.52 -3.68
C THR A 141 -22.30 3.95 -3.12
N VAL A 142 -21.10 4.36 -2.76
CA VAL A 142 -20.78 5.73 -2.28
C VAL A 142 -20.25 6.58 -3.43
N ILE A 143 -19.34 6.01 -4.23
CA ILE A 143 -18.79 6.69 -5.41
C ILE A 143 -19.22 5.88 -6.63
N PRO A 144 -19.93 6.49 -7.59
CA PRO A 144 -20.45 5.79 -8.76
C PRO A 144 -19.38 5.10 -9.60
N PHE A 145 -19.78 4.04 -10.34
CA PHE A 145 -18.93 3.30 -11.26
C PHE A 145 -18.59 4.13 -12.49
N ARG A 146 -17.53 4.90 -12.45
CA ARG A 146 -17.16 5.83 -13.51
C ARG A 146 -15.67 5.83 -13.87
N PHE A 147 -14.81 5.28 -13.01
CA PHE A 147 -13.38 5.26 -13.27
C PHE A 147 -13.04 4.02 -14.09
N PRO A 148 -12.35 4.15 -15.22
CA PRO A 148 -11.93 3.00 -16.01
C PRO A 148 -10.84 2.22 -15.26
N TYR A 149 -10.82 0.91 -15.49
CA TYR A 149 -9.72 0.06 -15.05
C TYR A 149 -8.72 -0.11 -16.20
N HIS A 150 -7.60 0.56 -16.12
CA HIS A 150 -6.56 0.49 -17.13
C HIS A 150 -5.49 -0.57 -16.87
N GLY A 151 -5.64 -1.38 -15.82
CA GLY A 151 -4.63 -2.38 -15.46
C GLY A 151 -3.30 -1.78 -14.99
N ASN A 152 -3.27 -0.47 -14.73
CA ASN A 152 -2.08 0.18 -14.20
C ASN A 152 -1.84 -0.30 -12.76
N PRO A 153 -0.72 -0.99 -12.49
CA PRO A 153 -0.41 -1.47 -11.14
C PRO A 153 -0.18 -0.34 -10.14
N LEU A 154 0.01 0.91 -10.60
CA LEU A 154 0.24 2.07 -9.74
C LEU A 154 -1.04 2.64 -9.12
N SER A 155 -2.23 2.32 -9.65
CA SER A 155 -3.49 2.73 -9.03
C SER A 155 -4.02 1.60 -8.15
N GLU A 156 -3.72 1.66 -6.87
CA GLU A 156 -4.17 0.65 -5.91
C GLU A 156 -5.66 0.71 -5.61
N PHE A 157 -6.37 1.76 -6.05
CA PHE A 157 -7.78 2.03 -5.76
C PHE A 157 -8.13 1.89 -4.26
N VAL A 158 -7.18 2.20 -3.38
CA VAL A 158 -7.32 2.13 -1.93
C VAL A 158 -7.16 3.53 -1.35
N PHE A 159 -8.10 3.94 -0.51
CA PHE A 159 -8.01 5.23 0.18
C PHE A 159 -6.91 5.18 1.23
N LYS A 160 -6.08 6.23 1.25
CA LYS A 160 -5.06 6.47 2.24
C LYS A 160 -5.02 7.96 2.58
N ASP A 161 -5.14 8.29 3.86
CA ASP A 161 -5.17 9.67 4.35
C ASP A 161 -6.28 10.52 3.66
N GLY A 162 -7.45 9.88 3.38
CA GLY A 162 -8.58 10.51 2.70
C GLY A 162 -8.44 10.66 1.18
N LEU A 163 -7.36 10.15 0.59
CA LEU A 163 -6.97 10.33 -0.80
C LEU A 163 -6.97 9.01 -1.57
N CYS A 164 -7.38 9.04 -2.83
CA CYS A 164 -7.25 7.90 -3.72
C CYS A 164 -6.85 8.36 -5.13
N VAL A 165 -5.80 7.76 -5.68
CA VAL A 165 -5.39 8.00 -7.06
C VAL A 165 -6.25 7.17 -8.00
N VAL A 166 -6.87 7.82 -8.97
CA VAL A 166 -7.70 7.19 -10.01
C VAL A 166 -7.39 7.81 -11.37
N ALA A 167 -7.63 7.04 -12.44
CA ALA A 167 -7.47 7.55 -13.80
C ALA A 167 -8.83 7.93 -14.42
N ASP A 168 -8.80 8.82 -15.39
CA ASP A 168 -9.93 9.12 -16.26
C ASP A 168 -9.96 8.21 -17.50
N THR A 169 -10.92 8.44 -18.40
CA THR A 169 -11.08 7.68 -19.65
C THR A 169 -9.92 7.87 -20.64
N THR A 170 -9.09 8.89 -20.48
CA THR A 170 -7.88 9.11 -21.28
C THR A 170 -6.64 8.43 -20.70
N GLY A 171 -6.76 7.81 -19.52
CA GLY A 171 -5.66 7.18 -18.79
C GLY A 171 -4.82 8.15 -17.97
N LYS A 172 -5.24 9.42 -17.86
CA LYS A 172 -4.57 10.39 -17.00
C LYS A 172 -5.01 10.23 -15.55
N CYS A 173 -4.04 10.29 -14.64
CA CYS A 173 -4.24 10.17 -13.21
C CYS A 173 -4.63 11.49 -12.56
N GLY A 174 -5.49 11.41 -11.58
CA GLY A 174 -5.87 12.47 -10.65
C GLY A 174 -6.07 11.92 -9.25
N VAL A 175 -6.36 12.78 -8.30
CA VAL A 175 -6.63 12.42 -6.90
C VAL A 175 -8.05 12.79 -6.55
N ILE A 176 -8.79 11.86 -5.98
CA ILE A 176 -10.14 12.08 -5.44
C ILE A 176 -10.15 12.00 -3.91
N ASN A 177 -11.11 12.69 -3.30
CA ASN A 177 -11.46 12.53 -1.91
C ASN A 177 -12.49 11.40 -1.71
N ARG A 178 -12.86 11.11 -0.45
CA ARG A 178 -13.83 10.04 -0.09
C ARG A 178 -15.25 10.27 -0.59
N LYS A 179 -15.59 11.47 -1.09
CA LYS A 179 -16.85 11.77 -1.77
C LYS A 179 -16.76 11.52 -3.29
N GLY A 180 -15.57 11.24 -3.80
CA GLY A 180 -15.30 11.07 -5.22
C GLY A 180 -15.10 12.40 -5.97
N GLU A 181 -14.92 13.50 -5.25
CA GLU A 181 -14.61 14.81 -5.83
C GLU A 181 -13.11 14.89 -6.16
N TRP A 182 -12.79 15.47 -7.32
CA TRP A 182 -11.41 15.70 -7.72
C TRP A 182 -10.75 16.77 -6.85
N LEU A 183 -9.69 16.40 -6.14
CA LEU A 183 -8.75 17.32 -5.50
C LEU A 183 -7.68 17.75 -6.50
N ILE A 184 -7.10 16.78 -7.20
CA ILE A 184 -6.21 17.01 -8.34
C ILE A 184 -6.88 16.45 -9.59
N LYS A 185 -7.10 17.31 -10.59
CA LYS A 185 -7.72 16.88 -11.86
C LYS A 185 -6.86 15.85 -12.59
N PRO A 186 -7.44 14.95 -13.39
CA PRO A 186 -6.74 13.91 -14.12
C PRO A 186 -5.97 14.48 -15.33
N LEU A 187 -4.79 15.04 -15.07
CA LEU A 187 -3.92 15.70 -16.06
C LEU A 187 -2.53 15.06 -16.16
N TYR A 188 -2.23 14.09 -15.32
CA TYR A 188 -0.89 13.58 -15.09
C TYR A 188 -0.75 12.12 -15.53
N ASP A 189 0.47 11.74 -15.91
CA ASP A 189 0.80 10.37 -16.32
C ASP A 189 0.92 9.44 -15.11
N ASP A 190 1.40 10.01 -13.97
CA ASP A 190 1.58 9.32 -12.71
C ASP A 190 1.45 10.29 -11.55
N ILE A 191 0.99 9.80 -10.38
CA ILE A 191 0.84 10.57 -9.14
C ILE A 191 1.24 9.70 -7.95
N SER A 192 2.10 10.26 -7.09
CA SER A 192 2.38 9.76 -5.75
C SER A 192 1.88 10.75 -4.71
N THR A 193 1.08 10.28 -3.75
CA THR A 193 0.48 11.14 -2.71
C THR A 193 1.31 11.10 -1.43
N TYR A 194 1.45 12.26 -0.80
CA TYR A 194 2.07 12.50 0.50
C TYR A 194 1.09 13.25 1.39
N GLU A 195 1.42 13.51 2.65
CA GLU A 195 0.52 14.09 3.63
C GLU A 195 -0.05 15.46 3.21
N ASP A 196 0.78 16.36 2.68
CA ASP A 196 0.44 17.75 2.36
C ASP A 196 0.54 18.11 0.87
N HIS A 197 1.10 17.22 0.04
CA HIS A 197 1.29 17.44 -1.39
C HIS A 197 1.26 16.14 -2.19
N ALA A 198 1.28 16.27 -3.51
CA ALA A 198 1.49 15.16 -4.42
C ALA A 198 2.70 15.44 -5.32
N ILE A 199 3.43 14.38 -5.67
CA ILE A 199 4.42 14.39 -6.73
C ILE A 199 3.74 13.85 -7.98
N VAL A 200 3.76 14.62 -9.04
CA VAL A 200 3.09 14.30 -10.29
C VAL A 200 4.09 14.22 -11.45
N SER A 201 3.85 13.30 -12.38
CA SER A 201 4.59 13.21 -13.64
C SER A 201 3.71 13.66 -14.80
N LYS A 202 4.24 14.48 -15.69
CA LYS A 202 3.59 14.92 -16.92
C LYS A 202 4.62 15.05 -18.04
N ALA A 203 4.41 14.32 -19.13
CA ALA A 203 5.32 14.33 -20.28
C ALA A 203 6.80 14.10 -19.90
N GLY A 204 7.05 13.16 -18.97
CA GLY A 204 8.38 12.81 -18.50
C GLY A 204 9.02 13.78 -17.50
N THR A 205 8.30 14.84 -17.10
CA THR A 205 8.77 15.78 -16.08
C THR A 205 8.01 15.57 -14.76
N ARG A 206 8.69 15.79 -13.62
CA ARG A 206 8.12 15.67 -12.29
C ARG A 206 7.95 17.03 -11.62
N MET A 207 6.87 17.20 -10.91
CA MET A 207 6.53 18.44 -10.19
C MET A 207 5.90 18.09 -8.85
N GLN A 208 6.00 19.00 -7.88
CA GLN A 208 5.19 18.95 -6.67
C GLN A 208 3.97 19.85 -6.84
N VAL A 209 2.82 19.33 -6.44
CA VAL A 209 1.55 20.05 -6.48
C VAL A 209 0.79 19.90 -5.16
N SER A 210 0.12 20.95 -4.72
CA SER A 210 -0.80 20.88 -3.60
C SER A 210 -2.12 20.21 -3.99
N TYR A 211 -2.90 19.76 -3.00
CA TYR A 211 -4.19 19.12 -3.26
C TYR A 211 -5.28 20.06 -3.80
N ASP A 212 -5.04 21.36 -3.86
CA ASP A 212 -5.84 22.32 -4.61
C ASP A 212 -5.35 22.51 -6.06
N GLY A 213 -4.34 21.75 -6.49
CA GLY A 213 -3.83 21.71 -7.85
C GLY A 213 -2.80 22.78 -8.20
N ARG A 214 -2.29 23.55 -7.22
CA ARG A 214 -1.23 24.54 -7.44
C ARG A 214 0.13 23.87 -7.55
N VAL A 215 0.94 24.30 -8.51
CA VAL A 215 2.35 23.89 -8.60
C VAL A 215 3.12 24.55 -7.45
N LEU A 216 3.73 23.75 -6.58
CA LEU A 216 4.43 24.23 -5.39
C LEU A 216 5.87 24.60 -5.69
N ASN A 217 6.53 23.92 -6.64
CA ASN A 217 7.88 24.27 -7.06
C ASN A 217 7.88 25.21 -8.29
N SER A 218 8.80 26.13 -8.31
CA SER A 218 8.96 27.09 -9.43
C SER A 218 9.85 26.58 -10.57
N PHE A 219 10.27 25.32 -10.53
CA PHE A 219 11.18 24.70 -11.49
C PHE A 219 10.75 23.27 -11.79
N VAL A 220 11.09 22.80 -12.98
CA VAL A 220 10.86 21.43 -13.41
C VAL A 220 11.95 20.53 -12.84
N LEU A 221 11.53 19.41 -12.30
CA LEU A 221 12.40 18.40 -11.70
C LEU A 221 12.61 17.25 -12.68
N ASP A 222 13.85 16.75 -12.80
CA ASP A 222 14.12 15.49 -13.49
C ASP A 222 13.61 14.32 -12.63
N ASP A 223 13.78 14.45 -11.30
CA ASP A 223 13.38 13.45 -10.32
C ASP A 223 13.20 14.04 -8.93
N ILE A 224 12.52 13.30 -8.04
CA ILE A 224 12.36 13.64 -6.64
C ILE A 224 12.15 12.37 -5.82
N GLU A 225 12.84 12.27 -4.69
CA GLU A 225 12.79 11.12 -3.80
C GLU A 225 12.57 11.59 -2.35
N ALA A 226 11.62 10.96 -1.65
CA ALA A 226 11.48 11.17 -0.22
C ALA A 226 12.65 10.52 0.52
N LEU A 227 13.31 11.31 1.39
CA LEU A 227 14.44 10.81 2.16
C LEU A 227 13.96 10.06 3.41
N THR A 228 14.38 8.81 3.51
CA THR A 228 14.06 7.93 4.62
C THR A 228 15.33 7.30 5.18
N TYR A 229 15.30 6.93 6.45
CA TYR A 229 16.34 6.15 7.11
C TYR A 229 15.72 4.98 7.89
N SER A 230 16.53 4.03 8.28
CA SER A 230 16.07 2.86 9.03
C SER A 230 16.57 2.93 10.48
N GLU A 231 15.65 2.75 11.41
CA GLU A 231 15.97 2.53 12.83
C GLU A 231 15.65 1.10 13.20
N GLN A 232 16.44 0.56 14.14
CA GLN A 232 16.14 -0.74 14.74
C GLN A 232 15.40 -0.52 16.05
N GLU A 233 14.16 -1.00 16.10
CA GLU A 233 13.36 -1.01 17.30
C GLU A 233 13.55 -2.36 18.00
N ARG A 234 13.95 -2.31 19.28
CA ARG A 234 14.10 -3.48 20.13
C ARG A 234 12.75 -3.82 20.75
N PHE A 235 12.32 -5.05 20.62
CA PHE A 235 11.15 -5.53 21.36
C PHE A 235 11.45 -6.89 21.99
N GLU A 236 10.73 -7.19 23.07
CA GLU A 236 10.78 -8.48 23.73
C GLU A 236 9.54 -9.27 23.30
N ASN A 237 9.77 -10.45 22.73
CA ASN A 237 8.68 -11.31 22.32
C ASN A 237 8.05 -12.01 23.54
N ARG A 238 6.95 -12.74 23.33
CA ARG A 238 6.21 -13.43 24.41
C ARG A 238 7.04 -14.53 25.11
N GLU A 239 8.14 -14.93 24.53
CA GLU A 239 9.06 -15.95 25.05
C GLU A 239 10.25 -15.33 25.84
N GLY A 240 10.27 -13.99 25.96
CA GLY A 240 11.33 -13.24 26.63
C GLY A 240 12.58 -13.05 25.78
N GLU A 241 12.53 -13.34 24.48
CA GLU A 241 13.64 -13.13 23.57
C GLU A 241 13.63 -11.71 23.00
N ILE A 242 14.83 -11.16 22.80
CA ILE A 242 14.99 -9.81 22.24
C ILE A 242 15.08 -9.93 20.72
N GLU A 243 14.16 -9.27 20.04
CA GLU A 243 14.15 -9.13 18.59
C GLU A 243 14.36 -7.68 18.18
N TYR A 244 14.89 -7.48 16.97
CA TYR A 244 15.10 -6.16 16.39
C TYR A 244 14.31 -6.05 15.10
N ILE A 245 13.40 -5.07 15.03
CA ILE A 245 12.62 -4.77 13.84
C ILE A 245 13.17 -3.52 13.17
N SER A 246 13.48 -3.60 11.88
CA SER A 246 13.88 -2.43 11.10
C SER A 246 12.65 -1.62 10.70
N LYS A 247 12.60 -0.37 11.15
CA LYS A 247 11.51 0.57 10.85
C LYS A 247 12.02 1.67 9.93
N THR A 248 11.36 1.84 8.78
CA THR A 248 11.66 2.95 7.87
C THR A 248 10.97 4.23 8.34
N ILE A 249 11.76 5.26 8.57
CA ILE A 249 11.29 6.56 9.07
C ILE A 249 11.49 7.63 8.00
N LYS A 250 10.45 8.43 7.74
CA LYS A 250 10.51 9.57 6.84
C LYS A 250 11.16 10.77 7.56
N THR A 251 12.08 11.44 6.89
CA THR A 251 12.74 12.64 7.44
C THR A 251 11.89 13.91 7.29
N GLY A 252 10.90 13.90 6.38
CA GLY A 252 10.16 15.09 5.95
C GLY A 252 10.91 15.91 4.91
N LEU A 253 12.12 15.49 4.48
CA LEU A 253 12.88 16.13 3.42
C LEU A 253 12.92 15.25 2.17
N PHE A 254 13.23 15.91 1.04
CA PHE A 254 13.31 15.30 -0.28
C PHE A 254 14.67 15.56 -0.91
N ALA A 255 15.20 14.58 -1.62
CA ALA A 255 16.23 14.79 -2.61
C ALA A 255 15.55 15.14 -3.95
N TYR A 256 15.88 16.28 -4.55
CA TYR A 256 15.40 16.67 -5.87
C TYR A 256 16.53 16.67 -6.89
N ARG A 257 16.24 16.35 -8.15
CA ARG A 257 17.23 16.28 -9.22
C ARG A 257 16.90 17.28 -10.32
N VAL A 258 17.93 18.00 -10.76
CA VAL A 258 17.89 18.91 -11.92
C VAL A 258 19.20 18.79 -12.68
N GLY A 259 19.12 18.54 -13.99
CA GLY A 259 20.32 18.39 -14.83
C GLY A 259 21.22 17.23 -14.38
N GLY A 260 20.63 16.14 -13.88
CA GLY A 260 21.34 14.97 -13.41
C GLY A 260 22.03 15.13 -12.04
N ARG A 261 21.85 16.26 -11.35
CA ARG A 261 22.45 16.55 -10.05
C ARG A 261 21.39 16.66 -8.97
N TRP A 262 21.72 16.22 -7.77
CA TRP A 262 20.81 16.20 -6.62
C TRP A 262 21.02 17.40 -5.70
N GLY A 263 19.92 17.92 -5.16
CA GLY A 263 19.85 18.89 -4.09
C GLY A 263 18.89 18.44 -2.99
N LEU A 264 18.92 19.14 -1.86
CA LEU A 264 18.02 18.92 -0.73
C LEU A 264 16.89 19.95 -0.74
N MET A 265 15.67 19.54 -0.44
CA MET A 265 14.44 20.33 -0.44
C MET A 265 13.57 19.95 0.77
N ASP A 266 12.84 20.91 1.33
CA ASP A 266 11.82 20.64 2.36
C ASP A 266 10.44 20.27 1.77
N SER A 267 9.49 19.90 2.63
CA SER A 267 8.11 19.57 2.24
C SER A 267 7.34 20.77 1.65
N ASN A 268 7.77 22.00 1.93
CA ASN A 268 7.20 23.22 1.37
C ASN A 268 7.81 23.62 0.02
N CYS A 269 8.63 22.73 -0.56
CA CYS A 269 9.34 22.94 -1.83
C CYS A 269 10.40 24.03 -1.79
N ASN A 270 10.87 24.42 -0.60
CA ASN A 270 12.01 25.30 -0.47
C ASN A 270 13.30 24.53 -0.71
N ARG A 271 14.11 25.00 -1.64
CA ARG A 271 15.46 24.46 -1.83
C ARG A 271 16.32 24.77 -0.62
N LEU A 272 16.85 23.72 0.02
CA LEU A 272 17.80 23.84 1.11
C LEU A 272 19.25 23.84 0.61
N THR A 273 19.50 23.18 -0.52
CA THR A 273 20.77 23.27 -1.27
C THR A 273 20.50 23.42 -2.75
N GLU A 274 21.47 23.96 -3.49
CA GLU A 274 21.52 23.83 -4.95
C GLU A 274 21.78 22.36 -5.35
N PRO A 275 21.45 21.95 -6.61
CA PRO A 275 21.67 20.59 -7.09
C PRO A 275 23.16 20.38 -7.42
N LEU A 276 23.97 20.14 -6.38
CA LEU A 276 25.43 20.05 -6.45
C LEU A 276 25.99 18.64 -6.25
N TYR A 277 25.13 17.67 -5.90
CA TYR A 277 25.55 16.35 -5.46
C TYR A 277 25.23 15.28 -6.51
N SER A 278 26.02 14.19 -6.52
CA SER A 278 25.74 13.01 -7.33
C SER A 278 24.73 12.07 -6.62
N LYS A 279 24.61 12.18 -5.30
CA LYS A 279 23.67 11.39 -4.47
C LYS A 279 23.44 12.07 -3.12
N ILE A 280 22.24 11.94 -2.55
CA ILE A 280 21.93 12.30 -1.17
C ILE A 280 21.17 11.14 -0.54
N VAL A 281 21.56 10.76 0.69
CA VAL A 281 20.86 9.73 1.49
C VAL A 281 20.71 10.22 2.92
N ALA A 282 19.59 9.89 3.57
CA ALA A 282 19.42 10.18 4.98
C ALA A 282 20.21 9.18 5.81
N VAL A 283 20.93 9.68 6.83
CA VAL A 283 21.63 8.89 7.86
C VAL A 283 20.73 8.77 9.08
N ASP A 284 20.11 9.88 9.47
CA ASP A 284 19.07 9.96 10.50
C ASP A 284 18.09 11.09 10.16
N LYS A 285 17.25 11.49 11.11
CA LYS A 285 16.25 12.54 10.95
C LYS A 285 16.85 13.90 10.55
N ASN A 286 18.08 14.21 10.98
CA ASN A 286 18.71 15.52 10.87
C ASN A 286 20.04 15.52 10.11
N MET A 287 20.56 14.33 9.74
CA MET A 287 21.83 14.18 9.05
C MET A 287 21.64 13.49 7.70
N PHE A 288 22.23 14.08 6.68
CA PHE A 288 22.16 13.61 5.31
C PHE A 288 23.57 13.54 4.73
N ARG A 289 23.92 12.37 4.21
CA ARG A 289 25.18 12.16 3.49
C ARG A 289 24.99 12.52 2.05
N ALA A 290 25.76 13.50 1.59
CA ALA A 290 25.74 13.99 0.21
C ALA A 290 27.08 13.68 -0.46
N THR A 291 27.06 12.93 -1.53
CA THR A 291 28.24 12.58 -2.34
C THR A 291 28.49 13.65 -3.37
N LEU A 292 29.69 14.17 -3.45
CA LEU A 292 30.08 15.19 -4.41
C LEU A 292 30.12 14.62 -5.85
N LEU A 293 30.29 15.48 -6.83
CA LEU A 293 30.28 15.09 -8.25
C LEU A 293 31.52 14.26 -8.65
N ASP A 294 32.61 14.32 -7.88
CA ASP A 294 33.77 13.44 -8.03
C ASP A 294 33.46 11.96 -7.71
N ARG A 295 32.30 11.70 -7.10
CA ARG A 295 31.76 10.40 -6.67
C ARG A 295 32.55 9.70 -5.55
N TYR A 296 33.55 10.35 -4.98
CA TYR A 296 34.41 9.81 -3.92
C TYR A 296 34.32 10.63 -2.65
N SER A 297 34.19 11.95 -2.77
CA SER A 297 34.13 12.84 -1.61
C SER A 297 32.70 12.95 -1.10
N GLU A 298 32.54 12.91 0.20
CA GLU A 298 31.25 13.02 0.88
C GLU A 298 31.26 14.15 1.88
N VAL A 299 30.11 14.77 2.05
CA VAL A 299 29.86 15.77 3.10
C VAL A 299 28.60 15.38 3.85
N ILE A 300 28.52 15.79 5.11
CA ILE A 300 27.32 15.65 5.91
C ILE A 300 26.58 16.98 5.91
N LEU A 301 25.32 16.94 5.53
CA LEU A 301 24.40 18.05 5.59
C LEU A 301 23.49 17.92 6.80
N ASN A 302 23.17 19.02 7.45
CA ASN A 302 22.09 19.04 8.44
C ASN A 302 20.73 19.21 7.74
N SER A 303 19.63 19.19 8.52
CA SER A 303 18.26 19.37 8.03
C SER A 303 17.96 20.73 7.41
N ARG A 304 18.88 21.70 7.47
CA ARG A 304 18.82 23.01 6.78
C ARG A 304 19.66 23.05 5.51
N GLY A 305 20.27 21.94 5.10
CA GLY A 305 21.16 21.87 3.94
C GLY A 305 22.57 22.44 4.18
N THR A 306 22.93 22.74 5.42
CA THR A 306 24.27 23.28 5.75
C THR A 306 25.26 22.13 5.98
N VAL A 307 26.45 22.24 5.41
CA VAL A 307 27.55 21.29 5.63
C VAL A 307 27.97 21.31 7.10
N MET A 308 27.93 20.15 7.73
CA MET A 308 28.43 19.97 9.10
C MET A 308 29.95 19.77 9.06
N ARG A 309 30.64 20.45 9.95
CA ARG A 309 32.10 20.36 10.09
C ARG A 309 32.48 19.29 11.13
#